data_717790002dae9aee9bd56b4982c1ee22
#
_entry.id   717790002dae9aee9bd56b4982c1ee22
#
_cell.length_a   1.000
_cell.length_b   1.000
_cell.length_c   1.000
_cell.angle_alpha   90.00
_cell.angle_beta   90.00
_cell.angle_gamma   90.00
#
_symmetry.space_group_name_H-M   'P 1'
#
loop_
_entity.id
_entity.type
_entity.pdbx_description
1 polymer ?
#
loop_
_entity_poly.entity_id
_entity_poly.type
_entity_poly.pdbx_seq_one_letter_code
_entity_poly.pdbx_strand_id
1 'polypeptide(L)'
;MKGYLKLLVVLTLVSLLSVIFVGAASADVIQGKGWLHARGAGVAMLKMSGNIEITGHGVGLVYIYGADEIYATGDGQRVDRPGGGVVFRGYRGTITATGRDIVVKMAGGKIDFKAEGKGKAYLRGRGHYETGHISADWDSAGTTIEVAEE
;
A
#
# COMPACT_ATOMS: atom_id res chain seq x y z
N MET A 1 -32.59 33.97 35.51
CA MET A 1 -31.21 33.49 35.73
C MET A 1 -30.98 31.97 35.54
N LYS A 2 -32.00 31.14 35.65
CA LYS A 2 -31.82 29.67 35.45
C LYS A 2 -31.64 29.20 33.96
N GLY A 3 -32.01 30.04 32.98
CA GLY A 3 -31.94 29.70 31.58
C GLY A 3 -30.52 29.84 30.93
N TYR A 4 -29.79 30.85 31.35
CA TYR A 4 -28.49 31.16 30.80
C TYR A 4 -27.39 30.16 31.24
N LEU A 5 -27.54 29.61 32.42
CA LEU A 5 -26.59 28.61 32.94
C LEU A 5 -26.67 27.30 32.18
N LYS A 6 -27.87 26.90 31.73
CA LYS A 6 -28.06 25.69 30.88
C LYS A 6 -27.52 25.91 29.46
N LEU A 7 -27.63 27.11 28.93
CA LEU A 7 -27.11 27.44 27.61
C LEU A 7 -25.56 27.47 27.62
N LEU A 8 -24.97 27.97 28.70
CA LEU A 8 -23.53 28.06 28.84
C LEU A 8 -22.89 26.66 29.01
N VAL A 9 -23.53 25.76 29.74
CA VAL A 9 -23.09 24.36 29.90
C VAL A 9 -23.18 23.59 28.57
N VAL A 10 -24.21 23.81 27.76
CA VAL A 10 -24.35 23.18 26.42
C VAL A 10 -23.30 23.70 25.47
N LEU A 11 -22.99 25.02 25.51
CA LEU A 11 -21.97 25.62 24.63
C LEU A 11 -20.56 25.13 24.96
N THR A 12 -20.25 24.92 26.25
CA THR A 12 -18.96 24.38 26.68
C THR A 12 -18.83 22.87 26.38
N LEU A 13 -19.92 22.13 26.38
CA LEU A 13 -19.89 20.70 26.02
C LEU A 13 -19.66 20.48 24.52
N VAL A 14 -20.23 21.36 23.68
CA VAL A 14 -20.03 21.29 22.22
C VAL A 14 -18.61 21.68 21.82
N SER A 15 -17.96 22.60 22.56
CA SER A 15 -16.57 22.96 22.27
C SER A 15 -15.55 21.91 22.74
N LEU A 16 -15.90 21.00 23.66
CA LEU A 16 -15.02 19.90 24.07
C LEU A 16 -15.06 18.70 23.11
N LEU A 17 -16.07 18.59 22.25
CA LEU A 17 -16.17 17.50 21.26
C LEU A 17 -15.38 17.76 19.97
N SER A 18 -14.82 18.94 19.80
CA SER A 18 -14.08 19.31 18.57
C SER A 18 -12.57 19.03 18.62
N VAL A 19 -12.05 18.42 19.66
CA VAL A 19 -10.59 18.20 19.85
C VAL A 19 -10.16 16.73 19.69
N ILE A 20 -11.03 15.85 19.21
CA ILE A 20 -10.65 14.44 18.99
C ILE A 20 -10.56 14.12 17.49
N PHE A 21 -9.90 14.97 16.72
CA PHE A 21 -9.46 14.66 15.35
C PHE A 21 -8.07 15.23 15.05
N VAL A 22 -7.13 15.00 15.97
CA VAL A 22 -5.71 15.23 15.70
C VAL A 22 -4.96 13.98 16.09
N GLY A 23 -4.97 13.02 15.20
CA GLY A 23 -4.25 11.77 15.32
C GLY A 23 -4.27 11.00 14.02
N ALA A 24 -4.44 11.69 12.88
CA ALA A 24 -3.91 11.14 11.65
C ALA A 24 -2.39 11.20 11.82
N ALA A 25 -1.79 10.07 12.20
CA ALA A 25 -0.37 9.87 12.00
C ALA A 25 -0.13 10.24 10.54
N SER A 26 0.54 11.37 10.33
CA SER A 26 1.02 11.75 9.00
C SER A 26 1.95 10.63 8.62
N ALA A 27 1.50 9.70 7.76
CA ALA A 27 2.37 8.75 7.15
C ALA A 27 3.41 9.60 6.42
N ASP A 28 4.67 9.50 6.82
CA ASP A 28 5.75 10.21 6.15
C ASP A 28 5.71 9.81 4.69
N VAL A 29 5.46 10.78 3.81
CA VAL A 29 5.46 10.58 2.37
C VAL A 29 6.89 10.74 1.90
N ILE A 30 7.50 9.62 1.57
CA ILE A 30 8.89 9.57 1.09
C ILE A 30 8.84 9.52 -0.44
N GLN A 31 9.52 10.44 -1.10
CA GLN A 31 9.61 10.49 -2.56
C GLN A 31 10.73 9.58 -3.08
N GLY A 32 10.37 8.67 -4.00
CA GLY A 32 11.30 7.80 -4.73
C GLY A 32 11.55 8.31 -6.16
N LYS A 33 12.61 7.84 -6.78
CA LYS A 33 12.95 8.18 -8.16
C LYS A 33 12.48 7.11 -9.14
N GLY A 34 11.22 7.13 -9.53
CA GLY A 34 10.72 6.30 -10.62
C GLY A 34 10.76 4.78 -10.39
N TRP A 35 11.38 4.29 -9.31
CA TRP A 35 11.42 2.88 -8.96
C TRP A 35 11.41 2.64 -7.44
N LEU A 36 10.89 1.49 -7.06
CA LEU A 36 10.84 0.99 -5.69
C LEU A 36 11.10 -0.52 -5.69
N HIS A 37 12.04 -0.97 -4.88
CA HIS A 37 12.22 -2.39 -4.55
C HIS A 37 11.93 -2.58 -3.07
N ALA A 38 11.07 -3.51 -2.73
CA ALA A 38 10.71 -3.77 -1.35
C ALA A 38 10.63 -5.27 -1.05
N ARG A 39 11.19 -5.67 0.09
CA ARG A 39 11.20 -7.04 0.60
C ARG A 39 10.79 -7.05 2.06
N GLY A 40 9.93 -8.00 2.46
CA GLY A 40 9.56 -8.08 3.85
C GLY A 40 8.41 -9.03 4.15
N ALA A 41 7.84 -8.84 5.33
CA ALA A 41 6.69 -9.57 5.85
C ALA A 41 5.64 -8.60 6.40
N GLY A 42 4.41 -8.77 6.00
CA GLY A 42 3.31 -7.91 6.38
C GLY A 42 2.34 -7.64 5.24
N VAL A 43 2.06 -6.38 5.00
CA VAL A 43 1.16 -5.90 3.94
C VAL A 43 1.88 -4.87 3.09
N ALA A 44 1.75 -5.00 1.77
CA ALA A 44 2.16 -3.98 0.81
C ALA A 44 0.99 -3.66 -0.12
N MET A 45 0.74 -2.38 -0.35
CA MET A 45 -0.28 -1.92 -1.28
C MET A 45 0.35 -0.91 -2.23
N LEU A 46 0.11 -1.08 -3.54
CA LEU A 46 0.58 -0.17 -4.57
C LEU A 46 -0.62 0.35 -5.36
N LYS A 47 -0.57 1.63 -5.70
CA LYS A 47 -1.43 2.24 -6.71
C LYS A 47 -0.55 3.07 -7.62
N MET A 48 -0.32 2.61 -8.85
CA MET A 48 0.64 3.25 -9.75
C MET A 48 0.38 2.95 -11.22
N SER A 49 1.01 3.75 -12.04
CA SER A 49 1.14 3.56 -13.49
C SER A 49 2.57 3.13 -13.80
N GLY A 50 2.73 2.09 -14.59
CA GLY A 50 4.04 1.55 -14.96
C GLY A 50 4.09 0.03 -14.97
N ASN A 51 5.19 -0.52 -14.48
CA ASN A 51 5.45 -1.95 -14.40
C ASN A 51 5.68 -2.39 -12.95
N ILE A 52 5.07 -3.48 -12.55
CA ILE A 52 5.25 -4.10 -11.22
C ILE A 52 5.65 -5.56 -11.44
N GLU A 53 6.80 -5.95 -10.94
CA GLU A 53 7.27 -7.32 -10.90
C GLU A 53 7.23 -7.84 -9.46
N ILE A 54 6.59 -8.96 -9.24
CA ILE A 54 6.41 -9.59 -7.93
C ILE A 54 7.04 -10.97 -7.98
N THR A 55 7.96 -11.25 -7.06
CA THR A 55 8.56 -12.57 -6.89
C THR A 55 7.80 -13.35 -5.81
N GLY A 56 7.08 -14.38 -6.23
CA GLY A 56 6.33 -15.26 -5.34
C GLY A 56 7.21 -16.35 -4.75
N HIS A 57 7.13 -16.54 -3.44
CA HIS A 57 7.87 -17.56 -2.68
C HIS A 57 6.98 -18.68 -2.11
N GLY A 58 5.76 -18.83 -2.62
CA GLY A 58 4.82 -19.86 -2.18
C GLY A 58 4.04 -19.52 -0.91
N VAL A 59 4.25 -18.36 -0.32
CA VAL A 59 3.58 -17.93 0.91
C VAL A 59 2.95 -16.56 0.69
N GLY A 60 1.64 -16.46 0.88
CA GLY A 60 0.95 -15.20 0.84
C GLY A 60 -0.11 -15.07 -0.24
N LEU A 61 -0.63 -13.87 -0.33
CA LEU A 61 -1.69 -13.45 -1.22
C LEU A 61 -1.23 -12.26 -2.04
N VAL A 62 -1.50 -12.29 -3.35
CA VAL A 62 -1.34 -11.15 -4.25
C VAL A 62 -2.68 -10.92 -4.94
N TYR A 63 -3.21 -9.71 -4.83
CA TYR A 63 -4.38 -9.24 -5.56
C TYR A 63 -3.98 -8.11 -6.50
N ILE A 64 -4.33 -8.23 -7.78
CA ILE A 64 -4.03 -7.25 -8.83
C ILE A 64 -5.33 -6.83 -9.49
N TYR A 65 -5.52 -5.53 -9.62
CA TYR A 65 -6.65 -4.92 -10.30
C TYR A 65 -6.19 -3.74 -11.17
N GLY A 66 -6.89 -3.48 -12.28
CA GLY A 66 -6.63 -2.33 -13.16
C GLY A 66 -5.37 -2.42 -14.02
N ALA A 67 -4.69 -3.57 -14.03
CA ALA A 67 -3.59 -3.79 -14.97
C ALA A 67 -4.13 -3.98 -16.39
N ASP A 68 -3.44 -3.41 -17.38
CA ASP A 68 -3.72 -3.65 -18.80
C ASP A 68 -3.24 -5.05 -19.20
N GLU A 69 -2.14 -5.52 -18.60
CA GLU A 69 -1.56 -6.83 -18.85
C GLU A 69 -1.05 -7.46 -17.56
N ILE A 70 -1.30 -8.75 -17.37
CA ILE A 70 -0.76 -9.56 -16.27
C ILE A 70 -0.14 -10.82 -16.86
N TYR A 71 1.17 -10.94 -16.72
CA TYR A 71 1.92 -12.12 -17.09
C TYR A 71 2.44 -12.83 -15.84
N ALA A 72 2.34 -14.16 -15.81
CA ALA A 72 2.80 -14.93 -14.65
C ALA A 72 3.48 -16.22 -15.09
N THR A 73 4.65 -16.49 -14.52
CA THR A 73 5.43 -17.72 -14.72
C THR A 73 5.67 -18.40 -13.41
N GLY A 74 5.44 -19.68 -13.33
CA GLY A 74 5.62 -20.49 -12.12
C GLY A 74 4.37 -21.25 -11.73
N ASP A 75 4.30 -21.67 -10.47
CA ASP A 75 3.26 -22.53 -9.93
C ASP A 75 2.48 -21.85 -8.80
N GLY A 76 1.21 -22.20 -8.67
CA GLY A 76 0.34 -21.72 -7.60
C GLY A 76 -1.09 -21.51 -8.08
N GLN A 77 -1.93 -21.05 -7.17
CA GLN A 77 -3.33 -20.80 -7.49
C GLN A 77 -3.51 -19.40 -8.07
N ARG A 78 -4.06 -19.31 -9.28
CA ARG A 78 -4.56 -18.07 -9.90
C ARG A 78 -6.09 -18.14 -9.98
N VAL A 79 -6.75 -17.07 -9.54
CA VAL A 79 -8.21 -16.95 -9.60
C VAL A 79 -8.56 -15.60 -10.22
N ASP A 80 -9.16 -15.64 -11.40
CA ASP A 80 -9.71 -14.44 -12.03
C ASP A 80 -11.04 -14.08 -11.38
N ARG A 81 -11.23 -12.81 -11.02
CA ARG A 81 -12.42 -12.31 -10.34
C ARG A 81 -13.41 -11.67 -11.30
N PRO A 82 -14.72 -11.83 -11.09
CA PRO A 82 -15.70 -11.00 -11.77
C PRO A 82 -15.40 -9.51 -11.53
N GLY A 83 -15.32 -8.71 -12.60
CA GLY A 83 -14.95 -7.30 -12.51
C GLY A 83 -13.49 -6.97 -12.75
N GLY A 84 -12.67 -7.96 -13.19
CA GLY A 84 -11.35 -7.73 -13.77
C GLY A 84 -10.16 -7.81 -12.83
N GLY A 85 -10.34 -8.27 -11.59
CA GLY A 85 -9.22 -8.50 -10.67
C GLY A 85 -8.69 -9.94 -10.73
N VAL A 86 -7.41 -10.12 -10.41
CA VAL A 86 -6.74 -11.43 -10.35
C VAL A 86 -6.15 -11.63 -8.95
N VAL A 87 -6.39 -12.82 -8.37
CA VAL A 87 -5.83 -13.22 -7.09
C VAL A 87 -4.86 -14.36 -7.29
N PHE A 88 -3.64 -14.23 -6.78
CA PHE A 88 -2.67 -15.31 -6.69
C PHE A 88 -2.52 -15.73 -5.22
N ARG A 89 -2.55 -17.04 -4.97
CA ARG A 89 -2.40 -17.62 -3.62
C ARG A 89 -1.31 -18.66 -3.63
N GLY A 90 -0.40 -18.59 -2.67
CA GLY A 90 0.71 -19.52 -2.55
C GLY A 90 1.57 -19.61 -3.80
N TYR A 91 1.65 -18.54 -4.59
CA TYR A 91 2.31 -18.54 -5.88
C TYR A 91 3.83 -18.56 -5.73
N ARG A 92 4.49 -19.38 -6.55
CA ARG A 92 5.95 -19.48 -6.64
C ARG A 92 6.35 -19.18 -8.06
N GLY A 93 7.10 -18.11 -8.25
CA GLY A 93 7.50 -17.65 -9.58
C GLY A 93 7.42 -16.15 -9.69
N THR A 94 7.28 -15.64 -10.90
CA THR A 94 7.26 -14.20 -11.17
C THR A 94 5.90 -13.80 -11.74
N ILE A 95 5.34 -12.72 -11.20
CA ILE A 95 4.12 -12.08 -11.69
C ILE A 95 4.50 -10.68 -12.12
N THR A 96 4.21 -10.32 -13.37
CA THR A 96 4.42 -8.97 -13.91
C THR A 96 3.07 -8.36 -14.25
N ALA A 97 2.84 -7.15 -13.79
CA ALA A 97 1.65 -6.36 -14.08
C ALA A 97 2.04 -5.02 -14.69
N THR A 98 1.47 -4.67 -15.84
CA THR A 98 1.70 -3.40 -16.54
C THR A 98 0.38 -2.67 -16.76
N GLY A 99 0.39 -1.35 -16.69
CA GLY A 99 -0.80 -0.55 -16.93
C GLY A 99 -0.71 0.87 -16.38
N ARG A 100 -1.83 1.60 -16.49
CA ARG A 100 -1.92 3.01 -16.08
C ARG A 100 -2.49 3.25 -14.68
N ASP A 101 -3.33 2.36 -14.19
CA ASP A 101 -3.99 2.50 -12.89
C ASP A 101 -3.98 1.17 -12.14
N ILE A 102 -2.80 0.61 -11.99
CA ILE A 102 -2.62 -0.70 -11.35
C ILE A 102 -2.78 -0.56 -9.85
N VAL A 103 -3.62 -1.39 -9.27
CA VAL A 103 -3.70 -1.58 -7.83
C VAL A 103 -3.22 -2.98 -7.49
N VAL A 104 -2.18 -3.07 -6.67
CA VAL A 104 -1.67 -4.34 -6.14
C VAL A 104 -1.79 -4.34 -4.63
N LYS A 105 -2.29 -5.43 -4.09
CA LYS A 105 -2.33 -5.68 -2.64
C LYS A 105 -1.65 -7.00 -2.35
N MET A 106 -0.66 -6.99 -1.49
CA MET A 106 0.10 -8.17 -1.08
C MET A 106 0.04 -8.35 0.42
N ALA A 107 -0.07 -9.58 0.87
CA ALA A 107 0.02 -9.94 2.28
C ALA A 107 0.75 -11.27 2.43
N GLY A 108 1.70 -11.35 3.36
CA GLY A 108 2.42 -12.61 3.60
C GLY A 108 3.73 -12.43 4.35
N GLY A 109 4.38 -13.56 4.57
CA GLY A 109 5.67 -13.63 5.27
C GLY A 109 6.90 -13.40 4.39
N LYS A 110 6.73 -13.38 3.06
CA LYS A 110 7.82 -13.20 2.09
C LYS A 110 7.30 -12.38 0.92
N ILE A 111 7.21 -11.09 1.11
CA ILE A 111 6.89 -10.13 0.05
C ILE A 111 8.18 -9.71 -0.60
N ASP A 112 8.25 -9.75 -1.93
CA ASP A 112 9.36 -9.26 -2.73
C ASP A 112 8.79 -8.70 -4.04
N PHE A 113 8.96 -7.41 -4.28
CA PHE A 113 8.52 -6.78 -5.51
C PHE A 113 9.41 -5.63 -5.94
N LYS A 114 9.43 -5.39 -7.24
CA LYS A 114 9.99 -4.20 -7.89
C LYS A 114 8.87 -3.47 -8.62
N ALA A 115 8.82 -2.17 -8.48
CA ALA A 115 7.87 -1.31 -9.16
C ALA A 115 8.62 -0.17 -9.85
N GLU A 116 8.29 0.08 -11.11
CA GLU A 116 8.87 1.14 -11.93
C GLU A 116 7.74 1.98 -12.52
N GLY A 117 7.85 3.30 -12.43
CA GLY A 117 6.86 4.23 -12.94
C GLY A 117 6.45 5.28 -11.91
N LYS A 118 5.18 5.66 -11.91
CA LYS A 118 4.64 6.74 -11.08
C LYS A 118 3.47 6.27 -10.24
N GLY A 119 3.51 6.57 -8.94
CA GLY A 119 2.40 6.26 -8.04
C GLY A 119 2.79 6.27 -6.57
N LYS A 120 2.07 5.49 -5.78
CA LYS A 120 2.26 5.38 -4.33
C LYS A 120 2.30 3.93 -3.89
N ALA A 121 3.16 3.64 -2.93
CA ALA A 121 3.22 2.38 -2.23
C ALA A 121 3.00 2.61 -0.73
N TYR A 122 2.29 1.71 -0.09
CA TYR A 122 2.12 1.65 1.36
C TYR A 122 2.70 0.32 1.84
N LEU A 123 3.65 0.38 2.76
CA LEU A 123 4.32 -0.78 3.36
C LEU A 123 4.07 -0.79 4.86
N ARG A 124 3.61 -1.91 5.39
CA ARG A 124 3.37 -2.10 6.82
C ARG A 124 3.84 -3.47 7.26
N GLY A 125 4.65 -3.50 8.31
CA GLY A 125 5.18 -4.76 8.86
C GLY A 125 6.66 -4.67 9.15
N ARG A 126 7.42 -5.66 8.69
CA ARG A 126 8.89 -5.73 8.84
C ARG A 126 9.52 -6.04 7.50
N GLY A 127 10.53 -5.30 7.14
CA GLY A 127 11.23 -5.49 5.89
C GLY A 127 12.10 -4.29 5.56
N HIS A 128 12.57 -4.27 4.35
CA HIS A 128 13.45 -3.24 3.82
C HIS A 128 12.94 -2.78 2.46
N TYR A 129 13.12 -1.50 2.14
CA TYR A 129 12.84 -0.97 0.81
C TYR A 129 13.94 -0.02 0.35
N GLU A 130 14.08 0.06 -0.96
CA GLU A 130 15.03 0.92 -1.65
C GLU A 130 14.34 1.67 -2.78
N THR A 131 14.69 2.91 -2.95
CA THR A 131 14.35 3.76 -4.09
C THR A 131 15.64 4.37 -4.64
N GLY A 132 15.57 5.23 -5.67
CA GLY A 132 16.76 5.88 -6.23
C GLY A 132 17.65 6.64 -5.22
N HIS A 133 17.11 7.04 -4.07
CA HIS A 133 17.83 7.84 -3.06
C HIS A 133 17.66 7.39 -1.62
N ILE A 134 16.74 6.49 -1.36
CA ILE A 134 16.32 6.13 -0.02
C ILE A 134 16.47 4.62 0.14
N SER A 135 17.08 4.23 1.24
CA SER A 135 17.16 2.85 1.70
C SER A 135 16.76 2.83 3.17
N ALA A 136 15.65 2.19 3.50
CA ALA A 136 15.09 2.20 4.84
C ALA A 136 14.26 0.96 5.15
N ASP A 137 13.92 0.79 6.42
CA ASP A 137 13.09 -0.31 6.88
C ASP A 137 11.59 0.03 6.85
N TRP A 138 10.75 -0.99 6.74
CA TRP A 138 9.32 -0.85 6.87
C TRP A 138 8.96 -0.47 8.30
N ASP A 139 7.98 0.44 8.44
CA ASP A 139 7.43 0.77 9.75
C ASP A 139 6.26 -0.18 10.08
N SER A 140 6.19 -0.63 11.32
CA SER A 140 5.05 -1.41 11.84
C SER A 140 3.74 -0.62 11.87
N ALA A 141 3.82 0.70 11.95
CA ALA A 141 2.67 1.61 11.83
C ALA A 141 2.26 1.86 10.37
N GLY A 142 3.19 1.66 9.43
CA GLY A 142 3.01 1.84 8.00
C GLY A 142 3.75 3.05 7.45
N THR A 143 4.37 2.87 6.28
CA THR A 143 5.11 3.90 5.56
C THR A 143 4.50 4.08 4.16
N THR A 144 4.23 5.31 3.76
CA THR A 144 3.82 5.65 2.40
C THR A 144 5.00 6.18 1.62
N ILE A 145 5.24 5.63 0.44
CA ILE A 145 6.32 5.99 -0.46
C ILE A 145 5.70 6.50 -1.75
N GLU A 146 6.08 7.69 -2.16
CA GLU A 146 5.72 8.23 -3.46
C GLU A 146 6.83 7.91 -4.46
N VAL A 147 6.46 7.17 -5.52
CA VAL A 147 7.33 6.83 -6.64
C VAL A 147 6.98 7.78 -7.78
N ALA A 148 7.94 8.54 -8.25
CA ALA A 148 7.74 9.48 -9.34
C ALA A 148 8.91 9.41 -10.32
N GLU A 149 8.60 9.51 -11.61
CA GLU A 149 9.58 9.80 -12.65
C GLU A 149 9.97 11.29 -12.56
N GLU A 150 11.27 11.58 -12.70
CA GLU A 150 11.76 12.96 -12.89
C GLU A 150 11.50 13.43 -14.33
#